data_2448b3b87e2e248fc4d8aa7ca378fd4c
#
_entry.id   2448b3b87e2e248fc4d8aa7ca378fd4c
#
_cell.length_a   1.000
_cell.length_b   1.000
_cell.length_c   1.000
_cell.angle_alpha   90.00
_cell.angle_beta   90.00
_cell.angle_gamma   90.00
#
_symmetry.space_group_name_H-M   'P 1'
#
loop_
_entity.id
_entity.type
_entity.pdbx_description
1 polymer ?
#
loop_
_entity_poly.entity_id
_entity_poly.type
_entity_poly.pdbx_seq_one_letter_code
_entity_poly.pdbx_strand_id
1 'polypeptide(L)'
;ESGEVAVRREIMEELQSEIEELEHLGFLENIFVHNGNTGHEIVMIYDGALVKAELYEQVEMEVIEANGERIRVVWKSLHEFGEGKSTLYPNGLLEMLRTAH
;
A
#
# COMPACT_ATOMS: atom_id res chain seq x y z
N GLU A 1 11.10 -14.36 -5.09
CA GLU A 1 11.00 -14.00 -3.67
C GLU A 1 9.57 -14.16 -3.16
N SER A 2 9.39 -14.39 -1.89
CA SER A 2 8.06 -14.48 -1.29
C SER A 2 7.41 -13.10 -1.21
N GLY A 3 6.08 -13.06 -1.01
CA GLY A 3 5.36 -11.81 -0.83
C GLY A 3 5.88 -10.99 0.34
N GLU A 4 6.19 -11.64 1.46
CA GLU A 4 6.76 -10.98 2.63
C GLU A 4 8.10 -10.32 2.32
N VAL A 5 8.99 -11.05 1.65
CA VAL A 5 10.31 -10.51 1.26
C VAL A 5 10.15 -9.35 0.31
N ALA A 6 9.23 -9.44 -0.64
CA ALA A 6 8.96 -8.37 -1.60
C ALA A 6 8.48 -7.10 -0.91
N VAL A 7 7.53 -7.21 0.04
CA VAL A 7 7.01 -6.06 0.78
C VAL A 7 8.12 -5.38 1.57
N ARG A 8 8.94 -6.16 2.27
CA ARG A 8 10.05 -5.62 3.07
C ARG A 8 11.06 -4.89 2.19
N ARG A 9 11.37 -5.47 1.04
CA ARG A 9 12.31 -4.87 0.09
C ARG A 9 11.78 -3.55 -0.47
N GLU A 10 10.51 -3.54 -0.91
CA GLU A 10 9.90 -2.36 -1.50
C GLU A 10 9.77 -1.21 -0.50
N ILE A 11 9.39 -1.50 0.75
CA ILE A 11 9.31 -0.47 1.79
C ILE A 11 10.71 0.12 2.07
N MET A 12 11.74 -0.73 2.11
CA MET A 12 13.10 -0.25 2.31
C MET A 12 13.57 0.62 1.14
N GLU A 13 13.28 0.23 -0.09
CA GLU A 13 13.65 0.98 -1.28
C GLU A 13 12.93 2.34 -1.36
N GLU A 14 11.64 2.35 -1.09
CA GLU A 14 10.82 3.56 -1.26
C GLU A 14 10.85 4.49 -0.05
N LEU A 15 10.76 3.95 1.15
CA LEU A 15 10.66 4.74 2.38
C LEU A 15 11.90 4.68 3.26
N GLN A 16 12.88 3.86 2.90
CA GLN A 16 14.13 3.67 3.65
C GLN A 16 13.85 3.29 5.11
N SER A 17 12.84 2.46 5.30
CA SER A 17 12.44 1.96 6.62
C SER A 17 12.26 0.45 6.58
N GLU A 18 12.53 -0.16 7.72
CA GLU A 18 12.09 -1.52 7.97
C GLU A 18 10.62 -1.51 8.33
N ILE A 19 9.96 -2.64 8.20
CA ILE A 19 8.58 -2.82 8.60
C ILE A 19 8.52 -3.93 9.66
N GLU A 20 7.72 -3.71 10.70
CA GLU A 20 7.53 -4.68 11.77
C GLU A 20 6.07 -5.05 11.92
N GLU A 21 5.80 -6.11 12.66
CA GLU A 21 4.44 -6.63 12.86
C GLU A 21 3.73 -6.92 11.53
N LEU A 22 4.48 -7.44 10.57
CA LEU A 22 3.97 -7.72 9.24
C LEU A 22 3.01 -8.91 9.27
N GLU A 23 1.80 -8.70 8.79
CA GLU A 23 0.75 -9.70 8.76
C GLU A 23 0.13 -9.78 7.38
N HIS A 24 0.00 -11.00 6.85
CA HIS A 24 -0.69 -11.23 5.59
C HIS A 24 -2.20 -11.27 5.85
N LEU A 25 -2.93 -10.29 5.33
CA LEU A 25 -4.37 -10.18 5.56
C LEU A 25 -5.21 -11.03 4.60
N GLY A 26 -4.72 -11.28 3.40
CA GLY A 26 -5.44 -12.07 2.41
C GLY A 26 -5.11 -11.66 0.98
N PHE A 27 -5.96 -12.10 0.08
CA PHE A 27 -5.82 -11.84 -1.36
C PHE A 27 -7.02 -11.05 -1.85
N LEU A 28 -6.79 -10.16 -2.82
CA LEU A 28 -7.85 -9.47 -3.55
C LEU A 28 -7.58 -9.58 -5.04
N GLU A 29 -8.67 -9.61 -5.81
CA GLU A 29 -8.58 -9.52 -7.25
C GLU A 29 -8.57 -8.07 -7.69
N ASN A 30 -7.69 -7.74 -8.61
CA ASN A 30 -7.67 -6.43 -9.25
C ASN A 30 -7.87 -6.61 -10.74
N ILE A 31 -8.93 -6.01 -11.26
CA ILE A 31 -9.23 -6.02 -12.70
C ILE A 31 -8.99 -4.61 -13.20
N PHE A 32 -8.18 -4.49 -14.23
CA PHE A 32 -7.78 -3.19 -14.76
C PHE A 32 -7.82 -3.18 -16.28
N VAL A 33 -7.87 -1.99 -16.85
CA VAL A 33 -7.82 -1.80 -18.30
C VAL A 33 -6.53 -1.06 -18.64
N HIS A 34 -5.76 -1.65 -19.56
CA HIS A 34 -4.51 -1.05 -20.03
C HIS A 34 -4.48 -1.13 -21.55
N ASN A 35 -4.34 0.02 -22.22
CA ASN A 35 -4.35 0.13 -23.68
C ASN A 35 -5.57 -0.56 -24.33
N GLY A 36 -6.74 -0.44 -23.69
CA GLY A 36 -7.98 -1.03 -24.20
C GLY A 36 -8.14 -2.52 -23.91
N ASN A 37 -7.15 -3.15 -23.26
CA ASN A 37 -7.21 -4.56 -22.90
C ASN A 37 -7.49 -4.71 -21.41
N THR A 38 -8.34 -5.68 -21.05
CA THR A 38 -8.63 -6.00 -19.66
C THR A 38 -7.51 -6.89 -19.11
N GLY A 39 -6.91 -6.45 -18.01
CA GLY A 39 -5.95 -7.23 -17.24
C GLY A 39 -6.55 -7.71 -15.94
N HIS A 40 -5.95 -8.73 -15.36
CA HIS A 40 -6.39 -9.33 -14.13
C HIS A 40 -5.17 -9.76 -13.31
N GLU A 41 -5.15 -9.38 -12.03
CA GLU A 41 -4.07 -9.79 -11.13
C GLU A 41 -4.62 -10.16 -9.76
N ILE A 42 -3.89 -11.00 -9.05
CA ILE A 42 -4.15 -11.34 -7.66
C ILE A 42 -3.18 -10.52 -6.81
N VAL A 43 -3.73 -9.75 -5.89
CA VAL A 43 -2.95 -8.87 -5.02
C VAL A 43 -2.91 -9.46 -3.62
N MET A 44 -1.71 -9.67 -3.10
CA MET A 44 -1.52 -10.12 -1.72
C MET A 44 -1.46 -8.87 -0.82
N ILE A 45 -2.28 -8.85 0.21
CA ILE A 45 -2.40 -7.70 1.09
C ILE A 45 -1.69 -7.97 2.41
N TYR A 46 -0.83 -7.05 2.80
CA TYR A 46 -0.07 -7.10 4.06
C TYR A 46 -0.33 -5.85 4.88
N ASP A 47 -0.35 -6.02 6.18
CA ASP A 47 -0.43 -4.96 7.16
C ASP A 47 0.86 -4.95 7.98
N GLY A 48 1.30 -3.79 8.40
CA GLY A 48 2.51 -3.68 9.20
C GLY A 48 2.72 -2.26 9.71
N ALA A 49 3.76 -2.10 10.51
CA ALA A 49 4.16 -0.82 11.06
C ALA A 49 5.58 -0.45 10.61
N LEU A 50 5.78 0.81 10.28
CA LEU A 50 7.10 1.31 9.89
C LEU A 50 7.96 1.49 11.14
N VAL A 51 9.19 1.00 11.08
CA VAL A 51 10.13 1.10 12.20
C VAL A 51 10.65 2.54 12.34
N LYS A 52 10.80 3.24 11.21
CA LYS A 52 11.30 4.62 11.20
C LYS A 52 10.21 5.59 11.67
N ALA A 53 10.21 5.90 12.97
CA ALA A 53 9.14 6.65 13.63
C ALA A 53 8.88 8.03 13.02
N GLU A 54 9.89 8.70 12.51
CA GLU A 54 9.76 10.03 11.93
C GLU A 54 8.88 10.07 10.68
N LEU A 55 8.66 8.93 10.02
CA LEU A 55 7.76 8.86 8.87
C LEU A 55 6.31 9.12 9.26
N TYR A 56 5.93 8.76 10.49
CA TYR A 56 4.57 9.00 10.98
C TYR A 56 4.30 10.46 11.32
N GLU A 57 5.33 11.27 11.43
CA GLU A 57 5.21 12.69 11.74
C GLU A 57 5.07 13.55 10.49
N GLN A 58 5.34 12.98 9.32
CA GLN A 58 5.26 13.69 8.04
C GLN A 58 3.87 13.56 7.45
N VAL A 59 3.26 14.68 7.09
CA VAL A 59 1.95 14.69 6.45
C VAL A 59 2.04 14.10 5.05
N GLU A 60 3.10 14.46 4.33
CA GLU A 60 3.39 13.89 3.02
C GLU A 60 4.89 13.76 2.81
N MET A 61 5.26 12.85 1.93
CA MET A 61 6.65 12.54 1.61
C MET A 61 6.81 12.46 0.10
N GLU A 62 8.00 12.78 -0.38
CA GLU A 62 8.35 12.56 -1.77
C GLU A 62 9.28 11.36 -1.85
N VAL A 63 8.94 10.44 -2.73
CA VAL A 63 9.70 9.21 -2.94
C VAL A 63 10.15 9.16 -4.39
N ILE A 64 11.40 8.75 -4.63
CA ILE A 64 11.93 8.57 -5.98
C ILE A 64 11.91 7.08 -6.30
N GLU A 65 11.17 6.71 -7.34
CA GLU A 65 11.11 5.33 -7.79
C GLU A 65 12.35 4.93 -8.59
N ALA A 66 12.52 3.62 -8.81
CA ALA A 66 13.67 3.09 -9.54
C ALA A 66 13.84 3.68 -10.94
N ASN A 67 12.73 4.08 -11.58
CA ASN A 67 12.74 4.70 -12.90
C ASN A 67 13.02 6.21 -12.88
N GLY A 68 13.27 6.79 -11.70
CA GLY A 68 13.53 8.20 -11.52
C GLY A 68 12.28 9.06 -11.33
N GLU A 69 11.10 8.50 -11.40
CA GLU A 69 9.87 9.24 -11.17
C GLU A 69 9.72 9.62 -9.71
N ARG A 70 9.19 10.82 -9.48
CA ARG A 70 8.90 11.31 -8.12
C ARG A 70 7.42 11.06 -7.82
N ILE A 71 7.19 10.42 -6.68
CA ILE A 71 5.84 10.10 -6.24
C ILE A 71 5.61 10.76 -4.89
N ARG A 72 4.44 11.36 -4.73
CA ARG A 72 4.02 11.91 -3.46
C ARG A 72 3.27 10.84 -2.67
N VAL A 73 3.73 10.58 -1.45
CA VAL A 73 3.14 9.61 -0.53
C VAL A 73 2.51 10.39 0.62
N VAL A 74 1.28 10.06 0.96
CA VAL A 74 0.54 10.76 2.02
C VAL A 74 -0.06 9.75 3.00
N TRP A 75 -0.27 10.19 4.23
CA TRP A 75 -1.04 9.44 5.21
C TRP A 75 -2.51 9.77 5.06
N LYS A 76 -3.35 8.74 5.08
CA LYS A 76 -4.80 8.90 5.07
C LYS A 76 -5.42 7.96 6.09
N SER A 77 -6.41 8.43 6.82
CA SER A 77 -7.14 7.58 7.74
C SER A 77 -8.13 6.71 6.96
N LEU A 78 -8.44 5.54 7.52
CA LEU A 78 -9.46 4.67 6.92
C LEU A 78 -10.83 5.35 6.90
N HIS A 79 -11.06 6.24 7.84
CA HIS A 79 -12.31 6.99 7.95
C HIS A 79 -12.57 7.86 6.71
N GLU A 80 -11.53 8.48 6.14
CA GLU A 80 -11.67 9.29 4.92
C GLU A 80 -12.21 8.48 3.75
N PHE A 81 -11.78 7.23 3.61
CA PHE A 81 -12.27 6.35 2.56
C PHE A 81 -13.72 5.94 2.81
N GLY A 82 -14.07 5.72 4.08
CA GLY A 82 -15.43 5.35 4.47
C GLY A 82 -16.47 6.44 4.24
N GLU A 83 -16.03 7.71 4.22
CA GLU A 83 -16.92 8.85 3.95
C GLU A 83 -17.08 9.16 2.46
N GLY A 84 -16.43 8.39 1.60
CA GLY A 84 -16.51 8.61 0.16
C GLY A 84 -15.66 9.75 -0.37
N LYS A 85 -14.81 10.34 0.47
CA LYS A 85 -13.93 11.44 0.08
C LYS A 85 -12.76 11.00 -0.79
N SER A 86 -12.41 9.72 -0.69
CA SER A 86 -11.31 9.12 -1.44
C SER A 86 -11.68 7.67 -1.78
N THR A 87 -11.13 7.15 -2.85
CA THR A 87 -11.34 5.78 -3.28
C THR A 87 -10.08 4.96 -3.01
N LEU A 88 -10.27 3.77 -2.46
CA LEU A 88 -9.17 2.85 -2.18
C LEU A 88 -9.27 1.64 -3.10
N TYR A 89 -8.18 1.34 -3.79
CA TYR A 89 -8.07 0.20 -4.70
C TYR A 89 -7.10 -0.83 -4.15
N PRO A 90 -7.26 -2.11 -4.48
CA PRO A 90 -8.35 -2.71 -5.25
C PRO A 90 -9.67 -2.80 -4.47
N ASN A 91 -10.75 -3.12 -5.17
CA ASN A 91 -12.05 -3.30 -4.54
C ASN A 91 -11.97 -4.35 -3.43
N GLY A 92 -12.58 -4.03 -2.29
CA GLY A 92 -12.55 -4.90 -1.11
C GLY A 92 -11.43 -4.60 -0.13
N LEU A 93 -10.46 -3.77 -0.50
CA LEU A 93 -9.34 -3.44 0.38
C LEU A 93 -9.80 -2.71 1.65
N LEU A 94 -10.68 -1.73 1.50
CA LEU A 94 -11.18 -0.97 2.66
C LEU A 94 -11.87 -1.88 3.67
N GLU A 95 -12.71 -2.79 3.20
CA GLU A 95 -13.41 -3.74 4.06
C GLU A 95 -12.44 -4.67 4.79
N MET A 96 -11.44 -5.17 4.06
CA MET A 96 -10.41 -6.02 4.62
C MET A 96 -9.63 -5.31 5.74
N LEU A 97 -9.26 -4.04 5.53
CA LEU A 97 -8.54 -3.24 6.51
C LEU A 97 -9.40 -2.92 7.74
N ARG A 98 -10.68 -2.65 7.55
CA ARG A 98 -11.63 -2.41 8.65
C ARG A 98 -11.78 -3.64 9.51
N THR A 99 -11.83 -4.82 8.91
CA THR A 99 -11.95 -6.08 9.64
C THR A 99 -10.70 -6.37 10.45
N ALA A 100 -9.52 -5.98 9.96
CA ALA A 100 -8.24 -6.19 10.64
C ALA A 100 -8.01 -5.17 11.77
N HIS A 101 -8.67 -4.05 11.72
CA HIS A 101 -8.55 -2.95 12.69
C HIS A 101 -9.93 -2.57 13.26
#